data_393549e820635a0108993e5d5d42c761
#
_entry.id   393549e820635a0108993e5d5d42c761
#
_cell.length_a   1.000
_cell.length_b   1.000
_cell.length_c   1.000
_cell.angle_alpha   90.00
_cell.angle_beta   90.00
_cell.angle_gamma   90.00
#
_symmetry.space_group_name_H-M   'P 1'
#
loop_
_entity.id
_entity.type
_entity.pdbx_description
1 polymer ?
#
loop_
_entity_poly.entity_id
_entity_poly.type
_entity_poly.pdbx_seq_one_letter_code
_entity_poly.pdbx_strand_id
1 'polypeptide(L)'
;MTSTQSARVAGFRAQLAVRGHVLRVQPDGPEFAALLQPASESKGEYQLAEETTVTDIANILREDLGALIPMPGVILTEGNSQYRVVKVEDHPVDVAVRCHCEAVHV
;
A
#
# COMPACT_ATOMS: atom_id res chain seq x y z
N MET A 1 -4.70 19.91 -7.99
CA MET A 1 -3.59 19.52 -7.08
C MET A 1 -2.78 20.76 -6.72
N THR A 2 -2.49 20.95 -5.44
CA THR A 2 -1.64 22.05 -4.99
C THR A 2 -0.19 21.76 -5.33
N SER A 3 0.65 22.80 -5.34
CA SER A 3 2.09 22.62 -5.60
C SER A 3 2.75 21.75 -4.53
N THR A 4 2.29 21.81 -3.27
CA THR A 4 2.80 20.95 -2.21
C THR A 4 2.45 19.48 -2.48
N GLN A 5 1.23 19.21 -2.94
CA GLN A 5 0.84 17.86 -3.28
C GLN A 5 1.60 17.35 -4.50
N SER A 6 1.84 18.22 -5.48
CA SER A 6 2.64 17.84 -6.65
C SER A 6 4.06 17.45 -6.26
N ALA A 7 4.67 18.19 -5.32
CA ALA A 7 6.00 17.87 -4.84
C ALA A 7 6.02 16.52 -4.09
N ARG A 8 4.99 16.24 -3.32
CA ARG A 8 4.87 14.95 -2.60
C ARG A 8 4.74 13.79 -3.58
N VAL A 9 3.91 13.96 -4.60
CA VAL A 9 3.74 12.93 -5.63
C VAL A 9 5.06 12.69 -6.35
N ALA A 10 5.77 13.75 -6.73
CA ALA A 10 7.05 13.61 -7.40
C ALA A 10 8.07 12.88 -6.54
N GLY A 11 8.13 13.19 -5.25
CA GLY A 11 9.02 12.51 -4.32
C GLY A 11 8.67 11.04 -4.18
N PHE A 12 7.39 10.72 -4.10
CA PHE A 12 6.94 9.34 -4.00
C PHE A 12 7.31 8.56 -5.27
N ARG A 13 7.09 9.16 -6.44
CA ARG A 13 7.44 8.50 -7.70
C ARG A 13 8.93 8.28 -7.84
N ALA A 14 9.75 9.18 -7.32
CA ALA A 14 11.19 8.98 -7.31
C ALA A 14 11.56 7.74 -6.49
N GLN A 15 10.91 7.53 -5.35
CA GLN A 15 11.14 6.34 -4.54
C GLN A 15 10.64 5.09 -5.23
N LEU A 16 9.49 5.16 -5.91
CA LEU A 16 8.96 4.02 -6.65
C LEU A 16 9.91 3.58 -7.76
N ALA A 17 10.58 4.52 -8.41
CA ALA A 17 11.53 4.19 -9.46
C ALA A 17 12.74 3.41 -8.93
N VAL A 18 13.09 3.62 -7.67
CA VAL A 18 14.27 2.97 -7.07
C VAL A 18 13.91 1.66 -6.37
N ARG A 19 12.79 1.64 -5.64
CA ARG A 19 12.45 0.48 -4.80
C ARG A 19 10.96 0.15 -4.79
N GLY A 20 10.27 0.51 -5.86
CA GLY A 20 8.84 0.20 -5.99
C GLY A 20 8.61 -1.26 -6.30
N HIS A 21 7.45 -1.73 -5.93
CA HIS A 21 6.97 -3.06 -6.24
C HIS A 21 5.72 -2.93 -7.09
N VAL A 22 5.51 -3.85 -8.02
CA VAL A 22 4.28 -3.88 -8.81
C VAL A 22 3.36 -4.90 -8.20
N LEU A 23 2.21 -4.44 -7.73
CA LEU A 23 1.20 -5.30 -7.13
C LEU A 23 -0.02 -5.38 -8.05
N ARG A 24 -0.65 -6.54 -8.05
CA ARG A 24 -1.87 -6.77 -8.82
C ARG A 24 -2.99 -7.19 -7.88
N VAL A 25 -4.18 -6.65 -8.10
CA VAL A 25 -5.37 -7.07 -7.38
C VAL A 25 -5.84 -8.39 -7.98
N GLN A 26 -6.00 -9.43 -7.16
CA GLN A 26 -6.47 -10.74 -7.62
C GLN A 26 -7.97 -10.72 -7.87
N PRO A 27 -8.47 -11.55 -8.81
CA PRO A 27 -7.73 -12.47 -9.69
C PRO A 27 -7.21 -11.82 -10.96
N ASP A 28 -7.90 -10.83 -11.51
CA ASP A 28 -7.55 -10.19 -12.77
C ASP A 28 -7.65 -8.68 -12.69
N GLY A 29 -7.40 -8.14 -11.54
CA GLY A 29 -7.53 -6.72 -11.32
C GLY A 29 -6.36 -5.92 -11.87
N PRO A 30 -6.39 -4.60 -11.69
CA PRO A 30 -5.34 -3.72 -12.17
C PRO A 30 -4.03 -3.90 -11.42
N GLU A 31 -2.96 -3.47 -12.07
CA GLU A 31 -1.64 -3.41 -11.46
C GLU A 31 -1.31 -1.96 -11.09
N PHE A 32 -0.54 -1.80 -10.04
CA PHE A 32 -0.06 -0.48 -9.64
C PHE A 32 1.26 -0.62 -8.89
N ALA A 33 2.04 0.46 -8.89
CA ALA A 33 3.29 0.49 -8.15
C ALA A 33 3.03 0.86 -6.70
N ALA A 34 3.79 0.28 -5.79
CA ALA A 34 3.65 0.51 -4.36
C ALA A 34 5.00 0.48 -3.67
N LEU A 35 5.09 1.19 -2.56
CA LEU A 35 6.22 1.07 -1.65
C LEU A 35 5.79 0.11 -0.54
N LEU A 36 6.54 -0.98 -0.40
CA LEU A 36 6.30 -1.97 0.66
C LEU A 36 7.31 -1.75 1.78
N GLN A 37 6.82 -1.79 3.01
CA GLN A 37 7.71 -1.73 4.17
C GLN A 37 7.25 -2.74 5.20
N PRO A 38 8.16 -3.35 5.95
CA PRO A 38 7.78 -4.25 7.04
C PRO A 38 6.99 -3.50 8.10
N ALA A 39 5.96 -4.13 8.64
CA ALA A 39 5.13 -3.52 9.68
C ALA A 39 5.95 -3.18 10.93
N SER A 40 7.02 -3.93 11.17
CA SER A 40 7.89 -3.67 12.32
C SER A 40 8.56 -2.30 12.27
N GLU A 41 8.73 -1.75 11.07
CA GLU A 41 9.34 -0.41 10.93
C GLU A 41 8.37 0.70 11.30
N SER A 42 7.08 0.41 11.30
CA SER A 42 6.03 1.37 11.65
C SER A 42 5.49 1.14 13.05
N LYS A 43 6.13 0.30 13.83
CA LYS A 43 5.64 -0.16 15.12
C LYS A 43 5.37 1.00 16.09
N GLY A 44 6.18 2.04 16.03
CA GLY A 44 5.98 3.20 16.90
C GLY A 44 4.77 4.04 16.55
N GLU A 45 4.28 3.94 15.32
CA GLU A 45 3.14 4.70 14.84
C GLU A 45 1.81 3.99 15.08
N TYR A 46 1.85 2.67 15.11
CA TYR A 46 0.63 1.86 15.17
C TYR A 46 0.68 0.90 16.33
N GLN A 47 -0.10 1.21 17.32
CA GLN A 47 -0.32 0.33 18.46
C GLN A 47 -1.50 -0.59 18.12
N LEU A 48 -1.28 -1.47 17.14
CA LEU A 48 -2.33 -2.39 16.69
C LEU A 48 -2.24 -3.69 17.48
N ALA A 49 -2.50 -3.59 18.76
CA ALA A 49 -2.34 -4.75 19.65
C ALA A 49 -3.24 -5.91 19.24
N GLU A 50 -4.40 -5.63 18.68
CA GLU A 50 -5.31 -6.67 18.23
C GLU A 50 -4.96 -7.21 16.85
N GLU A 51 -4.10 -6.52 16.12
CA GLU A 51 -3.81 -6.89 14.74
C GLU A 51 -2.40 -7.42 14.62
N THR A 52 -2.19 -8.57 15.22
CA THR A 52 -0.87 -9.21 15.23
C THR A 52 -0.52 -9.82 13.88
N THR A 53 -1.46 -9.86 12.95
CA THR A 53 -1.24 -10.49 11.65
C THR A 53 -0.63 -9.56 10.60
N VAL A 54 -0.62 -8.26 10.83
CA VAL A 54 -0.06 -7.33 9.87
C VAL A 54 1.45 -7.53 9.76
N THR A 55 1.93 -7.85 8.55
CA THR A 55 3.34 -8.10 8.30
C THR A 55 3.97 -7.04 7.42
N ASP A 56 3.19 -6.42 6.55
CA ASP A 56 3.69 -5.45 5.58
C ASP A 56 2.71 -4.31 5.40
N ILE A 57 3.24 -3.16 5.05
CA ILE A 57 2.42 -1.99 4.74
C ILE A 57 2.72 -1.57 3.31
N ALA A 58 1.68 -1.51 2.47
CA ALA A 58 1.80 -1.08 1.09
C ALA A 58 1.31 0.37 1.00
N ASN A 59 2.17 1.25 0.52
CA ASN A 59 1.83 2.64 0.28
C ASN A 59 1.67 2.84 -1.22
N ILE A 60 0.48 3.27 -1.65
CA ILE A 60 0.12 3.35 -3.06
C ILE A 60 -0.35 4.76 -3.35
N LEU A 61 0.17 5.37 -4.41
CA LEU A 61 -0.29 6.70 -4.81
C LEU A 61 -1.78 6.67 -5.12
N ARG A 62 -2.52 7.59 -4.52
CA ARG A 62 -3.97 7.68 -4.73
C ARG A 62 -4.30 7.88 -6.20
N GLU A 63 -3.51 8.68 -6.91
CA GLU A 63 -3.77 8.93 -8.33
C GLU A 63 -3.62 7.66 -9.18
N ASP A 64 -2.79 6.71 -8.76
CA ASP A 64 -2.63 5.45 -9.49
C ASP A 64 -3.80 4.50 -9.26
N LEU A 65 -4.47 4.62 -8.13
CA LEU A 65 -5.65 3.81 -7.82
C LEU A 65 -6.92 4.35 -8.50
N GLY A 66 -6.95 5.66 -8.71
CA GLY A 66 -8.15 6.29 -9.25
C GLY A 66 -9.34 6.09 -8.30
N ALA A 67 -10.42 5.54 -8.82
CA ALA A 67 -11.63 5.27 -8.02
C ALA A 67 -11.55 3.95 -7.27
N LEU A 68 -10.55 3.13 -7.55
CA LEU A 68 -10.44 1.80 -6.94
C LEU A 68 -9.57 1.88 -5.69
N ILE A 69 -10.17 1.78 -4.53
CA ILE A 69 -9.46 1.71 -3.26
C ILE A 69 -9.53 0.25 -2.78
N PRO A 70 -8.39 -0.42 -2.56
CA PRO A 70 -8.42 -1.78 -2.04
C PRO A 70 -9.15 -1.82 -0.70
N MET A 71 -9.96 -2.85 -0.52
CA MET A 71 -10.76 -3.03 0.70
C MET A 71 -10.19 -4.18 1.52
N PRO A 72 -10.47 -4.22 2.83
CA PRO A 72 -10.08 -5.37 3.64
C PRO A 72 -10.58 -6.67 3.01
N GLY A 73 -9.73 -7.67 2.97
CA GLY A 73 -10.02 -8.96 2.35
C GLY A 73 -9.50 -9.12 0.94
N VAL A 74 -9.16 -8.02 0.27
CA VAL A 74 -8.60 -8.06 -1.08
C VAL A 74 -7.19 -8.65 -1.02
N ILE A 75 -6.84 -9.46 -2.01
CA ILE A 75 -5.50 -10.02 -2.13
C ILE A 75 -4.71 -9.25 -3.19
N LEU A 76 -3.52 -8.80 -2.81
CA LEU A 76 -2.58 -8.16 -3.72
C LEU A 76 -1.45 -9.15 -3.98
N THR A 77 -1.02 -9.26 -5.24
CA THR A 77 0.03 -10.22 -5.58
C THR A 77 1.21 -9.54 -6.25
N GLU A 78 2.40 -10.07 -5.96
CA GLU A 78 3.63 -9.72 -6.66
C GLU A 78 4.37 -11.02 -6.89
N GLY A 79 4.35 -11.50 -8.14
CA GLY A 79 4.94 -12.81 -8.44
C GLY A 79 4.26 -13.90 -7.63
N ASN A 80 5.05 -14.63 -6.84
CA ASN A 80 4.53 -15.69 -5.99
C ASN A 80 4.13 -15.20 -4.59
N SER A 81 4.34 -13.93 -4.31
CA SER A 81 3.98 -13.36 -3.02
C SER A 81 2.55 -12.89 -3.02
N GLN A 82 1.85 -13.13 -1.94
CA GLN A 82 0.46 -12.70 -1.79
C GLN A 82 0.32 -11.96 -0.47
N TYR A 83 -0.46 -10.87 -0.51
CA TYR A 83 -0.71 -10.03 0.66
C TYR A 83 -2.20 -9.79 0.77
N ARG A 84 -2.79 -10.13 1.91
CA ARG A 84 -4.20 -9.84 2.16
C ARG A 84 -4.32 -8.50 2.86
N VAL A 85 -5.13 -7.61 2.32
CA VAL A 85 -5.38 -6.32 2.94
C VAL A 85 -6.22 -6.54 4.20
N VAL A 86 -5.71 -6.07 5.33
CA VAL A 86 -6.38 -6.17 6.63
C VAL A 86 -7.08 -4.87 6.97
N LYS A 87 -6.42 -3.75 6.69
CA LYS A 87 -6.92 -2.43 7.05
C LYS A 87 -6.42 -1.42 6.03
N VAL A 88 -7.23 -0.42 5.73
CA VAL A 88 -6.87 0.65 4.80
C VAL A 88 -6.95 1.99 5.51
N GLU A 89 -5.91 2.79 5.37
CA GLU A 89 -5.92 4.17 5.83
C GLU A 89 -5.92 5.08 4.62
N ASP A 90 -7.02 5.78 4.44
CA ASP A 90 -7.23 6.66 3.30
C ASP A 90 -7.59 8.05 3.81
N HIS A 91 -6.57 8.85 4.05
CA HIS A 91 -6.75 10.22 4.53
C HIS A 91 -6.78 11.17 3.34
N PRO A 92 -7.83 11.98 3.19
CA PRO A 92 -7.96 12.84 2.00
C PRO A 92 -6.81 13.79 1.76
N VAL A 93 -6.07 14.17 2.82
CA VAL A 93 -4.94 15.09 2.68
C VAL A 93 -3.66 14.40 2.23
N ASP A 94 -3.61 13.08 2.25
CA ASP A 94 -2.42 12.33 1.87
C ASP A 94 -2.45 11.98 0.39
N VAL A 95 -1.28 12.00 -0.24
CA VAL A 95 -1.16 11.61 -1.65
C VAL A 95 -1.14 10.11 -1.84
N ALA A 96 -0.94 9.35 -0.78
CA ALA A 96 -0.88 7.89 -0.84
C ALA A 96 -1.92 7.27 0.10
N VAL A 97 -2.40 6.10 -0.30
CA VAL A 97 -3.26 5.25 0.52
C VAL A 97 -2.38 4.20 1.16
N ARG A 98 -2.57 3.96 2.44
CA ARG A 98 -1.77 2.99 3.19
C ARG A 98 -2.60 1.74 3.43
N CYS A 99 -2.13 0.62 2.90
CA CYS A 99 -2.79 -0.67 3.07
C CYS A 99 -1.97 -1.54 4.02
N HIS A 100 -2.55 -1.88 5.16
CA HIS A 100 -1.93 -2.79 6.12
C HIS A 100 -2.26 -4.20 5.67
N CYS A 101 -1.23 -5.00 5.42
CA CYS A 101 -1.39 -6.30 4.80
C CYS A 101 -0.79 -7.43 5.64
N GLU A 102 -1.34 -8.60 5.44
CA GLU A 102 -0.84 -9.84 6.02
C GLU A 102 -0.30 -10.70 4.89
N ALA A 103 0.97 -11.11 4.99
CA ALA A 103 1.53 -12.03 4.02
C ALA A 103 0.80 -13.36 4.08
N VAL A 104 0.38 -13.86 2.92
CA VAL A 104 -0.36 -15.11 2.83
C VAL A 104 0.61 -16.21 2.41
N HIS A 105 0.68 -17.26 3.21
CA HIS A 105 1.51 -18.40 2.91
C HIS A 105 0.64 -19.49 2.26
N VAL A 106 1.07 -19.96 1.12
CA VAL A 106 0.34 -20.96 0.36
C VAL A 106 1.05 -22.28 0.44
#